data_54fb153167c09e7adb3a318b8152d8fb
#
_entry.id   54fb153167c09e7adb3a318b8152d8fb
#
_cell.length_a   1.000
_cell.length_b   1.000
_cell.length_c   1.000
_cell.angle_alpha   90.00
_cell.angle_beta   90.00
_cell.angle_gamma   90.00
#
_symmetry.space_group_name_H-M   'P 1'
#
loop_
_entity.id
_entity.type
_entity.pdbx_description
1 polymer ?
#
loop_
_entity_poly.entity_id
_entity_poly.type
_entity_poly.pdbx_seq_one_letter_code
_entity_poly.pdbx_strand_id
1 'polypeptide(L)'
;QYSPDSVAGADGELDPTEVTFPGCSCRSSSCAAPQCPCLRRGENYSSSLCLRLAEQQEQHFSRPVFECNSLCQCGDECQNRLVQRGLQLRLQVFRTARKGWGVRALEPIPRGRFVCEYAGEVLGSAEAHRRIQAQAAQDPNYIIAVREHLHDGRVMETFVDPTHVGNVGRFLNHSCEPNLFMVPVRVDSMVPKLALFAAADISAGEELSYDYSGRFHNLPGTSREQKPLEEENRLRKPCYCGSRMCASFLPWDSSIFSTP
;
A
#
# COMPACT_ATOMS: atom_id res chain seq x y z
N GLN A 1 4.35 16.85 -8.78
CA GLN A 1 4.01 16.27 -10.09
C GLN A 1 3.09 15.07 -9.90
N TYR A 2 2.09 14.91 -10.77
CA TYR A 2 1.25 13.69 -10.79
C TYR A 2 1.93 12.59 -11.60
N SER A 3 2.00 11.38 -11.04
CA SER A 3 2.37 10.16 -11.75
C SER A 3 1.40 9.06 -11.34
N PRO A 4 0.78 8.33 -12.29
CA PRO A 4 -0.12 7.22 -11.95
C PRO A 4 0.63 6.06 -11.28
N ASP A 5 1.91 5.88 -11.60
CA ASP A 5 2.78 4.81 -11.15
C ASP A 5 3.96 5.37 -10.36
N SER A 6 4.56 4.53 -9.53
CA SER A 6 5.81 4.83 -8.84
C SER A 6 6.97 4.98 -9.84
N VAL A 7 7.94 5.84 -9.50
CA VAL A 7 9.11 6.14 -10.30
C VAL A 7 10.38 5.88 -9.50
N ALA A 8 11.51 5.73 -10.17
CA ALA A 8 12.81 5.64 -9.51
C ALA A 8 13.11 6.92 -8.72
N GLY A 9 13.63 6.77 -7.52
CA GLY A 9 14.08 7.88 -6.71
C GLY A 9 15.34 8.54 -7.25
N ALA A 10 15.67 9.70 -6.71
CA ALA A 10 16.85 10.46 -7.12
C ALA A 10 18.18 9.74 -6.84
N ASP A 11 18.19 8.78 -5.92
CA ASP A 11 19.33 7.91 -5.61
C ASP A 11 19.61 6.86 -6.71
N GLY A 12 18.60 6.55 -7.54
CA GLY A 12 18.70 5.56 -8.63
C GLY A 12 18.98 4.13 -8.15
N GLU A 13 18.82 3.85 -6.85
CA GLU A 13 19.13 2.54 -6.25
C GLU A 13 18.10 1.49 -6.66
N LEU A 14 16.83 1.88 -6.79
CA LEU A 14 15.72 1.01 -7.15
C LEU A 14 14.94 1.58 -8.35
N ASP A 15 14.79 0.78 -9.40
CA ASP A 15 13.97 1.13 -10.56
C ASP A 15 12.70 0.27 -10.60
N PRO A 16 11.51 0.83 -10.30
CA PRO A 16 10.26 0.09 -10.34
C PRO A 16 9.81 -0.29 -11.76
N THR A 17 10.46 0.23 -12.80
CA THR A 17 10.17 -0.09 -14.21
C THR A 17 11.04 -1.20 -14.78
N GLU A 18 12.05 -1.66 -14.03
CA GLU A 18 12.94 -2.75 -14.45
C GLU A 18 12.15 -4.07 -14.56
N VAL A 19 12.45 -4.85 -15.61
CA VAL A 19 11.81 -6.15 -15.85
C VAL A 19 12.80 -7.26 -15.53
N THR A 20 12.63 -7.89 -14.36
CA THR A 20 13.52 -8.96 -13.89
C THR A 20 12.84 -10.33 -13.80
N PHE A 21 11.52 -10.38 -13.81
CA PHE A 21 10.77 -11.65 -13.73
C PHE A 21 10.57 -12.28 -15.10
N PRO A 22 10.68 -13.62 -15.20
CA PRO A 22 10.29 -14.33 -16.41
C PRO A 22 8.77 -14.26 -16.61
N GLY A 23 8.33 -14.20 -17.87
CA GLY A 23 6.93 -14.27 -18.24
C GLY A 23 6.39 -15.69 -18.24
N CYS A 24 5.06 -15.84 -18.22
CA CYS A 24 4.41 -17.11 -18.47
C CYS A 24 4.21 -17.35 -19.99
N SER A 25 4.15 -18.62 -20.38
CA SER A 25 3.85 -19.04 -21.75
C SER A 25 2.38 -19.34 -22.02
N CYS A 26 1.48 -18.92 -21.11
CA CYS A 26 0.03 -19.12 -21.29
C CYS A 26 -0.46 -18.31 -22.47
N ARG A 27 -1.15 -18.98 -23.41
CA ARG A 27 -1.74 -18.36 -24.61
C ARG A 27 -3.25 -18.12 -24.48
N SER A 28 -3.80 -18.38 -23.30
CA SER A 28 -5.20 -18.14 -22.99
C SER A 28 -5.48 -16.67 -22.73
N SER A 29 -6.71 -16.25 -22.92
CA SER A 29 -7.17 -14.89 -22.56
C SER A 29 -7.08 -14.61 -21.05
N SER A 30 -7.03 -15.67 -20.21
CA SER A 30 -6.87 -15.56 -18.76
C SER A 30 -6.04 -16.72 -18.22
N CYS A 31 -5.09 -16.41 -17.37
CA CYS A 31 -4.28 -17.41 -16.65
C CYS A 31 -5.08 -18.00 -15.50
N ALA A 32 -4.87 -19.28 -15.23
CA ALA A 32 -5.48 -20.00 -14.12
C ALA A 32 -4.43 -20.82 -13.35
N ALA A 33 -4.64 -20.95 -12.05
CA ALA A 33 -3.85 -21.84 -11.21
C ALA A 33 -4.31 -23.31 -11.43
N PRO A 34 -3.41 -24.31 -11.27
CA PRO A 34 -1.98 -24.20 -11.00
C PRO A 34 -1.09 -24.11 -12.26
N GLN A 35 -1.67 -24.04 -13.46
CA GLN A 35 -0.94 -24.18 -14.73
C GLN A 35 -0.04 -22.97 -15.02
N CYS A 36 -0.46 -21.77 -14.60
CA CYS A 36 0.31 -20.57 -14.82
C CYS A 36 1.41 -20.39 -13.75
N PRO A 37 2.70 -20.24 -14.14
CA PRO A 37 3.78 -20.03 -13.19
C PRO A 37 3.64 -18.74 -12.35
N CYS A 38 2.95 -17.71 -12.85
CA CYS A 38 2.67 -16.50 -12.09
C CYS A 38 1.65 -16.77 -10.96
N LEU A 39 0.87 -17.84 -11.06
CA LEU A 39 -0.16 -18.23 -10.09
C LEU A 39 0.22 -19.48 -9.27
N ARG A 40 1.52 -19.79 -9.12
CA ARG A 40 2.00 -20.96 -8.37
C ARG A 40 1.46 -21.04 -6.94
N ARG A 41 1.13 -19.90 -6.35
CA ARG A 41 0.61 -19.76 -4.99
C ARG A 41 -0.91 -19.68 -4.92
N GLY A 42 -1.59 -19.94 -6.04
CA GLY A 42 -3.04 -19.84 -6.22
C GLY A 42 -3.48 -18.55 -6.91
N GLU A 43 -4.75 -18.45 -7.22
CA GLU A 43 -5.34 -17.28 -7.87
C GLU A 43 -5.31 -16.05 -6.94
N ASN A 44 -4.92 -14.91 -7.50
CA ASN A 44 -4.87 -13.66 -6.77
C ASN A 44 -6.24 -12.98 -6.70
N TYR A 45 -7.00 -13.05 -7.78
CA TYR A 45 -8.26 -12.32 -7.93
C TYR A 45 -9.42 -13.26 -8.26
N SER A 46 -10.63 -12.87 -7.86
CA SER A 46 -11.87 -13.54 -8.26
C SER A 46 -12.28 -13.15 -9.68
N SER A 47 -13.32 -13.80 -10.20
CA SER A 47 -13.93 -13.42 -11.49
C SER A 47 -14.51 -11.99 -11.48
N SER A 48 -14.84 -11.45 -10.32
CA SER A 48 -15.26 -10.05 -10.13
C SER A 48 -14.10 -9.08 -9.92
N LEU A 49 -12.85 -9.51 -10.14
CA LEU A 49 -11.63 -8.72 -9.96
C LEU A 49 -11.46 -8.19 -8.54
N CYS A 50 -11.87 -8.96 -7.55
CA CYS A 50 -11.60 -8.70 -6.14
C CYS A 50 -10.46 -9.60 -5.65
N LEU A 51 -9.60 -9.08 -4.79
CA LEU A 51 -8.50 -9.82 -4.20
C LEU A 51 -9.07 -11.01 -3.41
N ARG A 52 -8.56 -12.22 -3.69
CA ARG A 52 -8.92 -13.41 -2.93
C ARG A 52 -8.17 -13.40 -1.60
N LEU A 53 -8.87 -13.02 -0.55
CA LEU A 53 -8.43 -13.22 0.81
C LEU A 53 -8.58 -14.72 1.11
N ALA A 54 -7.50 -15.39 1.55
CA ALA A 54 -7.62 -16.74 2.02
C ALA A 54 -8.64 -16.78 3.17
N GLU A 55 -9.67 -17.61 3.07
CA GLU A 55 -10.81 -17.67 4.00
C GLU A 55 -10.40 -17.99 5.46
N GLN A 56 -9.15 -18.39 5.68
CA GLN A 56 -8.62 -18.83 6.98
C GLN A 56 -7.54 -17.89 7.57
N GLN A 57 -7.20 -16.80 6.92
CA GLN A 57 -6.14 -15.88 7.40
C GLN A 57 -6.68 -14.46 7.62
N GLU A 58 -7.64 -14.34 8.54
CA GLU A 58 -8.16 -13.03 8.95
C GLU A 58 -7.11 -12.13 9.65
N GLN A 59 -5.95 -12.66 10.01
CA GLN A 59 -4.99 -11.95 10.85
C GLN A 59 -3.67 -11.55 10.18
N HIS A 60 -3.25 -12.21 9.09
CA HIS A 60 -2.00 -11.86 8.42
C HIS A 60 -2.09 -12.10 6.91
N PHE A 61 -1.98 -11.04 6.15
CA PHE A 61 -1.79 -11.13 4.71
C PHE A 61 -0.35 -11.56 4.44
N SER A 62 -0.08 -12.86 4.45
CA SER A 62 1.28 -13.41 4.34
C SER A 62 1.64 -13.92 2.94
N ARG A 63 0.69 -13.88 1.99
CA ARG A 63 0.93 -14.37 0.64
C ARG A 63 1.30 -13.22 -0.30
N PRO A 64 2.54 -13.20 -0.83
CA PRO A 64 2.92 -12.21 -1.83
C PRO A 64 2.10 -12.39 -3.11
N VAL A 65 1.64 -11.27 -3.68
CA VAL A 65 0.87 -11.21 -4.92
C VAL A 65 1.80 -10.94 -6.09
N PHE A 66 1.74 -11.82 -7.10
CA PHE A 66 2.47 -11.67 -8.36
C PHE A 66 1.47 -11.62 -9.51
N GLU A 67 1.48 -10.56 -10.27
CA GLU A 67 0.71 -10.44 -11.50
C GLU A 67 1.47 -11.01 -12.70
N CYS A 68 0.76 -11.26 -13.78
CA CYS A 68 1.37 -11.49 -15.08
C CYS A 68 2.06 -10.22 -15.55
N ASN A 69 3.32 -10.33 -15.99
CA ASN A 69 4.18 -9.21 -16.30
C ASN A 69 4.23 -8.92 -17.82
N SER A 70 5.05 -7.94 -18.21
CA SER A 70 5.23 -7.52 -19.60
C SER A 70 5.77 -8.62 -20.53
N LEU A 71 6.47 -9.64 -20.00
CA LEU A 71 7.01 -10.78 -20.76
C LEU A 71 6.04 -11.96 -20.86
N CYS A 72 4.87 -11.90 -20.21
CA CYS A 72 3.86 -12.94 -20.26
C CYS A 72 3.16 -12.98 -21.62
N GLN A 73 2.95 -14.19 -22.15
CA GLN A 73 2.27 -14.41 -23.45
C GLN A 73 0.73 -14.36 -23.35
N CYS A 74 0.18 -14.30 -22.15
CA CYS A 74 -1.26 -14.07 -21.96
C CYS A 74 -1.64 -12.65 -22.36
N GLY A 75 -2.86 -12.47 -22.87
CA GLY A 75 -3.36 -11.17 -23.33
C GLY A 75 -3.55 -10.16 -22.20
N ASP A 76 -3.74 -8.89 -22.59
CA ASP A 76 -3.92 -7.77 -21.67
C ASP A 76 -5.20 -7.91 -20.82
N GLU A 77 -6.19 -8.66 -21.31
CA GLU A 77 -7.44 -8.96 -20.58
C GLU A 77 -7.30 -10.04 -19.52
N CYS A 78 -6.07 -10.57 -19.30
CA CYS A 78 -5.84 -11.60 -18.31
C CYS A 78 -6.29 -11.13 -16.91
N GLN A 79 -7.07 -11.96 -16.20
CA GLN A 79 -7.56 -11.65 -14.86
C GLN A 79 -6.42 -11.44 -13.84
N ASN A 80 -5.24 -12.01 -14.10
CA ASN A 80 -4.07 -11.78 -13.27
C ASN A 80 -3.27 -10.53 -13.67
N ARG A 81 -3.95 -9.52 -14.21
CA ARG A 81 -3.44 -8.17 -14.53
C ARG A 81 -4.46 -7.14 -14.05
N LEU A 82 -4.45 -6.81 -12.77
CA LEU A 82 -5.41 -5.87 -12.18
C LEU A 82 -4.74 -4.56 -11.76
N VAL A 83 -3.76 -4.62 -10.85
CA VAL A 83 -3.12 -3.44 -10.28
C VAL A 83 -2.33 -2.66 -11.33
N GLN A 84 -1.66 -3.37 -12.24
CA GLN A 84 -0.89 -2.76 -13.33
C GLN A 84 -1.73 -1.94 -14.32
N ARG A 85 -3.06 -2.14 -14.34
CA ARG A 85 -3.99 -1.33 -15.15
C ARG A 85 -4.28 0.04 -14.54
N GLY A 86 -3.81 0.29 -13.31
CA GLY A 86 -3.99 1.56 -12.62
C GLY A 86 -5.41 1.80 -12.12
N LEU A 87 -5.68 3.04 -11.78
CA LEU A 87 -6.94 3.51 -11.21
C LEU A 87 -8.12 3.33 -12.18
N GLN A 88 -9.13 2.56 -11.77
CA GLN A 88 -10.36 2.31 -12.54
C GLN A 88 -11.60 2.93 -11.90
N LEU A 89 -11.49 3.40 -10.65
CA LEU A 89 -12.61 3.93 -9.88
C LEU A 89 -12.67 5.44 -9.93
N ARG A 90 -13.87 5.98 -9.83
CA ARG A 90 -14.06 7.43 -9.71
C ARG A 90 -13.83 7.86 -8.26
N LEU A 91 -12.74 8.56 -8.03
CA LEU A 91 -12.35 9.10 -6.73
C LEU A 91 -12.35 10.62 -6.77
N GLN A 92 -12.53 11.24 -5.62
CA GLN A 92 -12.47 12.70 -5.47
C GLN A 92 -11.57 13.08 -4.31
N VAL A 93 -10.61 13.95 -4.58
CA VAL A 93 -9.89 14.67 -3.52
C VAL A 93 -10.77 15.80 -3.01
N PHE A 94 -10.92 15.90 -1.69
CA PHE A 94 -11.78 16.90 -1.07
C PHE A 94 -11.14 17.46 0.20
N ARG A 95 -11.62 18.64 0.65
CA ARG A 95 -11.16 19.23 1.90
C ARG A 95 -11.91 18.64 3.08
N THR A 96 -11.19 18.04 4.01
CA THR A 96 -11.76 17.55 5.27
C THR A 96 -11.82 18.67 6.31
N ALA A 97 -12.62 18.50 7.35
CA ALA A 97 -12.74 19.50 8.40
C ALA A 97 -11.48 19.67 9.27
N ARG A 98 -10.71 18.58 9.50
CA ARG A 98 -9.60 18.57 10.48
C ARG A 98 -8.32 17.89 9.99
N LYS A 99 -8.37 17.13 8.89
CA LYS A 99 -7.26 16.30 8.40
C LYS A 99 -6.60 16.86 7.12
N GLY A 100 -6.90 18.09 6.74
CA GLY A 100 -6.44 18.67 5.49
C GLY A 100 -7.19 18.11 4.29
N TRP A 101 -6.49 17.59 3.29
CA TRP A 101 -7.07 16.93 2.14
C TRP A 101 -7.38 15.46 2.46
N GLY A 102 -8.42 14.92 1.83
CA GLY A 102 -8.81 13.53 1.89
C GLY A 102 -9.27 13.02 0.53
N VAL A 103 -9.52 11.72 0.43
CA VAL A 103 -10.06 11.08 -0.77
C VAL A 103 -11.38 10.42 -0.42
N ARG A 104 -12.38 10.53 -1.28
CA ARG A 104 -13.65 9.82 -1.14
C ARG A 104 -14.04 9.09 -2.41
N ALA A 105 -14.79 8.00 -2.25
CA ALA A 105 -15.38 7.26 -3.35
C ALA A 105 -16.53 8.06 -3.98
N LEU A 106 -16.64 8.08 -5.31
CA LEU A 106 -17.81 8.64 -6.02
C LEU A 106 -18.78 7.56 -6.49
N GLU A 107 -18.46 6.30 -6.23
CA GLU A 107 -19.27 5.13 -6.54
C GLU A 107 -19.09 4.06 -5.46
N PRO A 108 -20.01 3.09 -5.32
CA PRO A 108 -19.82 1.97 -4.40
C PRO A 108 -18.61 1.14 -4.78
N ILE A 109 -17.82 0.73 -3.78
CA ILE A 109 -16.63 -0.11 -3.96
C ILE A 109 -16.82 -1.39 -3.15
N PRO A 110 -16.91 -2.57 -3.77
CA PRO A 110 -17.07 -3.82 -3.05
C PRO A 110 -15.78 -4.22 -2.34
N ARG A 111 -15.91 -4.96 -1.25
CA ARG A 111 -14.78 -5.55 -0.50
C ARG A 111 -13.84 -6.32 -1.43
N GLY A 112 -12.55 -6.15 -1.25
CA GLY A 112 -11.49 -6.76 -2.05
C GLY A 112 -11.20 -6.08 -3.39
N ARG A 113 -11.94 -5.06 -3.76
CA ARG A 113 -11.69 -4.31 -5.00
C ARG A 113 -10.41 -3.49 -4.87
N PHE A 114 -9.58 -3.49 -5.92
CA PHE A 114 -8.44 -2.59 -6.04
C PHE A 114 -8.92 -1.14 -6.15
N VAL A 115 -8.31 -0.26 -5.35
CA VAL A 115 -8.69 1.15 -5.29
C VAL A 115 -7.67 2.03 -5.99
N CYS A 116 -6.44 2.03 -5.54
CA CYS A 116 -5.34 2.77 -6.17
C CYS A 116 -3.99 2.25 -5.65
N GLU A 117 -2.92 2.59 -6.33
CA GLU A 117 -1.55 2.47 -5.83
C GLU A 117 -1.22 3.66 -4.93
N TYR A 118 -0.43 3.44 -3.88
CA TYR A 118 0.29 4.50 -3.19
C TYR A 118 1.59 4.73 -3.95
N ALA A 119 1.54 5.61 -4.95
CA ALA A 119 2.64 5.83 -5.87
C ALA A 119 3.47 7.05 -5.48
N GLY A 120 4.79 6.96 -5.72
CA GLY A 120 5.75 8.02 -5.44
C GLY A 120 7.15 7.65 -5.94
N GLU A 121 8.15 8.35 -5.47
CA GLU A 121 9.55 7.98 -5.68
C GLU A 121 9.88 6.75 -4.83
N VAL A 122 10.38 5.67 -5.45
CA VAL A 122 10.90 4.50 -4.74
C VAL A 122 12.32 4.79 -4.33
N LEU A 123 12.60 4.70 -3.04
CA LEU A 123 13.89 5.08 -2.45
C LEU A 123 14.60 3.88 -1.85
N GLY A 124 15.93 3.91 -1.94
CA GLY A 124 16.79 3.09 -1.10
C GLY A 124 16.70 3.51 0.37
N SER A 125 17.10 2.61 1.27
CA SER A 125 17.01 2.84 2.72
C SER A 125 17.76 4.09 3.17
N ALA A 126 18.99 4.32 2.66
CA ALA A 126 19.80 5.46 3.05
C ALA A 126 19.15 6.80 2.67
N GLU A 127 18.64 6.92 1.46
CA GLU A 127 17.97 8.13 0.98
C GLU A 127 16.64 8.38 1.72
N ALA A 128 15.86 7.32 1.98
CA ALA A 128 14.64 7.42 2.76
C ALA A 128 14.91 7.97 4.17
N HIS A 129 15.90 7.43 4.88
CA HIS A 129 16.30 7.92 6.20
C HIS A 129 16.80 9.35 6.15
N ARG A 130 17.62 9.71 5.14
CA ARG A 130 18.10 11.09 4.96
C ARG A 130 16.94 12.08 4.78
N ARG A 131 15.93 11.74 3.95
CA ARG A 131 14.76 12.59 3.74
C ARG A 131 13.91 12.73 5.00
N ILE A 132 13.70 11.63 5.74
CA ILE A 132 12.93 11.65 6.98
C ILE A 132 13.62 12.52 8.03
N GLN A 133 14.94 12.41 8.20
CA GLN A 133 15.71 13.21 9.14
C GLN A 133 15.77 14.70 8.76
N ALA A 134 15.71 15.01 7.47
CA ALA A 134 15.70 16.40 6.99
C ALA A 134 14.34 17.11 7.14
N GLN A 135 13.26 16.37 7.44
CA GLN A 135 11.93 16.96 7.62
C GLN A 135 11.84 17.70 8.94
N ALA A 136 11.24 18.91 8.91
CA ALA A 136 10.89 19.60 10.15
C ALA A 136 9.72 18.89 10.85
N ALA A 137 9.68 18.97 12.19
CA ALA A 137 8.65 18.29 12.99
C ALA A 137 7.19 18.65 12.61
N GLN A 138 6.99 19.86 12.08
CA GLN A 138 5.68 20.33 11.60
C GLN A 138 5.33 19.88 10.19
N ASP A 139 6.31 19.43 9.39
CA ASP A 139 6.06 19.03 8.00
C ASP A 139 5.26 17.72 7.95
N PRO A 140 4.38 17.58 6.95
CA PRO A 140 3.71 16.31 6.73
C PRO A 140 4.71 15.28 6.24
N ASN A 141 4.81 14.15 6.93
CA ASN A 141 5.56 13.00 6.44
C ASN A 141 4.65 12.14 5.55
N TYR A 142 5.00 12.02 4.27
CA TYR A 142 4.31 11.16 3.30
C TYR A 142 5.07 9.89 3.01
N ILE A 143 6.32 9.76 3.46
CA ILE A 143 7.14 8.57 3.21
C ILE A 143 6.52 7.39 3.95
N ILE A 144 6.27 6.30 3.20
CA ILE A 144 5.82 5.04 3.75
C ILE A 144 6.94 4.01 3.67
N ALA A 145 7.10 3.23 4.74
CA ALA A 145 7.99 2.09 4.79
C ALA A 145 7.15 0.82 4.92
N VAL A 146 7.24 -0.06 3.93
CA VAL A 146 6.60 -1.37 3.95
C VAL A 146 7.65 -2.44 4.20
N ARG A 147 7.46 -3.24 5.25
CA ARG A 147 8.35 -4.33 5.64
C ARG A 147 7.69 -5.67 5.38
N GLU A 148 8.34 -6.48 4.58
CA GLU A 148 7.92 -7.84 4.26
C GLU A 148 8.89 -8.84 4.90
N HIS A 149 8.38 -9.67 5.82
CA HIS A 149 9.16 -10.72 6.46
C HIS A 149 9.20 -11.96 5.56
N LEU A 150 10.41 -12.33 5.14
CA LEU A 150 10.64 -13.49 4.28
C LEU A 150 10.78 -14.76 5.12
N HIS A 151 10.57 -15.93 4.49
CA HIS A 151 10.67 -17.23 5.15
C HIS A 151 12.08 -17.54 5.70
N ASP A 152 13.12 -16.93 5.15
CA ASP A 152 14.51 -17.09 5.58
C ASP A 152 14.91 -16.13 6.72
N GLY A 153 13.95 -15.41 7.28
CA GLY A 153 14.15 -14.44 8.36
C GLY A 153 14.63 -13.07 7.92
N ARG A 154 14.89 -12.86 6.62
CA ARG A 154 15.22 -11.54 6.10
C ARG A 154 13.98 -10.65 6.06
N VAL A 155 14.21 -9.34 6.15
CA VAL A 155 13.16 -8.33 5.99
C VAL A 155 13.47 -7.53 4.73
N MET A 156 12.51 -7.50 3.81
CA MET A 156 12.55 -6.59 2.67
C MET A 156 11.84 -5.31 3.03
N GLU A 157 12.50 -4.19 2.80
CA GLU A 157 11.91 -2.87 3.01
C GLU A 157 11.70 -2.18 1.65
N THR A 158 10.55 -1.55 1.51
CA THR A 158 10.22 -0.70 0.36
C THR A 158 9.81 0.66 0.89
N PHE A 159 10.52 1.70 0.46
CA PHE A 159 10.20 3.08 0.81
C PHE A 159 9.62 3.80 -0.41
N VAL A 160 8.49 4.46 -0.21
CA VAL A 160 7.84 5.26 -1.26
C VAL A 160 7.59 6.66 -0.73
N ASP A 161 8.07 7.67 -1.46
CA ASP A 161 7.92 9.09 -1.13
C ASP A 161 7.09 9.81 -2.20
N PRO A 162 5.82 10.13 -1.95
CA PRO A 162 4.98 10.89 -2.87
C PRO A 162 5.09 12.42 -2.70
N THR A 163 6.09 12.92 -2.00
CA THR A 163 6.21 14.35 -1.69
C THR A 163 6.29 15.20 -2.95
N HIS A 164 7.13 14.84 -3.92
CA HIS A 164 7.35 15.59 -5.16
C HIS A 164 6.66 14.97 -6.36
N VAL A 165 6.68 13.65 -6.45
CA VAL A 165 6.01 12.87 -7.49
C VAL A 165 5.08 11.87 -6.81
N GLY A 166 3.81 11.82 -7.20
CA GLY A 166 2.86 10.88 -6.61
C GLY A 166 1.48 10.97 -7.25
N ASN A 167 0.57 10.17 -6.76
CA ASN A 167 -0.80 10.09 -7.26
C ASN A 167 -1.85 10.46 -6.19
N VAL A 168 -3.10 10.05 -6.41
CA VAL A 168 -4.21 10.27 -5.47
C VAL A 168 -3.96 9.63 -4.10
N GLY A 169 -3.17 8.56 -4.03
CA GLY A 169 -2.86 7.82 -2.79
C GLY A 169 -2.26 8.70 -1.69
N ARG A 170 -1.49 9.73 -2.07
CA ARG A 170 -0.88 10.66 -1.09
C ARG A 170 -1.89 11.46 -0.25
N PHE A 171 -3.14 11.56 -0.70
CA PHE A 171 -4.20 12.29 0.00
C PHE A 171 -5.07 11.39 0.87
N LEU A 172 -4.82 10.08 0.90
CA LEU A 172 -5.52 9.16 1.79
C LEU A 172 -5.12 9.43 3.24
N ASN A 173 -6.12 9.56 4.11
CA ASN A 173 -5.91 9.80 5.53
C ASN A 173 -5.75 8.50 6.32
N HIS A 174 -5.14 8.62 7.51
CA HIS A 174 -5.12 7.54 8.48
C HIS A 174 -6.48 7.32 9.12
N SER A 175 -6.82 6.06 9.36
CA SER A 175 -7.87 5.66 10.31
C SER A 175 -7.39 4.50 11.18
N CYS A 176 -7.79 4.52 12.45
CA CYS A 176 -7.60 3.39 13.36
C CYS A 176 -8.59 2.24 13.09
N GLU A 177 -9.67 2.52 12.35
CA GLU A 177 -10.61 1.55 11.77
C GLU A 177 -10.71 1.84 10.26
N PRO A 178 -9.71 1.42 9.46
CA PRO A 178 -9.61 1.80 8.06
C PRO A 178 -10.56 0.97 7.18
N ASN A 179 -10.99 1.55 6.05
CA ASN A 179 -11.73 0.83 5.02
C ASN A 179 -10.86 0.37 3.84
N LEU A 180 -9.56 0.70 3.85
CA LEU A 180 -8.57 0.18 2.91
C LEU A 180 -7.44 -0.54 3.64
N PHE A 181 -6.81 -1.49 2.94
CA PHE A 181 -5.55 -2.12 3.37
C PHE A 181 -4.57 -2.18 2.21
N MET A 182 -3.28 -2.18 2.54
CA MET A 182 -2.20 -2.17 1.57
C MET A 182 -1.65 -3.57 1.35
N VAL A 183 -1.41 -3.91 0.07
CA VAL A 183 -0.81 -5.17 -0.36
C VAL A 183 0.32 -4.86 -1.33
N PRO A 184 1.55 -5.34 -1.07
CA PRO A 184 2.62 -5.31 -2.05
C PRO A 184 2.29 -6.23 -3.22
N VAL A 185 2.20 -5.68 -4.43
CA VAL A 185 1.92 -6.42 -5.66
C VAL A 185 3.09 -6.29 -6.61
N ARG A 186 3.64 -7.42 -7.02
CA ARG A 186 4.77 -7.49 -7.97
C ARG A 186 4.29 -7.78 -9.37
N VAL A 187 4.83 -7.05 -10.31
CA VAL A 187 4.52 -7.21 -11.74
C VAL A 187 5.78 -7.60 -12.50
N ASP A 188 6.68 -6.69 -12.74
CA ASP A 188 7.86 -6.88 -13.58
C ASP A 188 9.11 -7.24 -12.78
N SER A 189 9.22 -6.78 -11.53
CA SER A 189 10.40 -6.97 -10.68
C SER A 189 10.04 -7.19 -9.20
N MET A 190 11.08 -7.32 -8.37
CA MET A 190 10.92 -7.43 -6.92
C MET A 190 10.45 -6.13 -6.26
N VAL A 191 10.58 -4.98 -6.93
CA VAL A 191 10.03 -3.70 -6.45
C VAL A 191 8.50 -3.75 -6.54
N PRO A 192 7.78 -3.78 -5.41
CA PRO A 192 6.33 -3.92 -5.45
C PRO A 192 5.62 -2.60 -5.72
N LYS A 193 4.47 -2.68 -6.36
CA LYS A 193 3.45 -1.63 -6.29
C LYS A 193 2.75 -1.73 -4.93
N LEU A 194 2.63 -0.61 -4.22
CA LEU A 194 1.92 -0.56 -2.95
C LEU A 194 0.42 -0.38 -3.22
N ALA A 195 -0.27 -1.48 -3.45
CA ALA A 195 -1.66 -1.50 -3.88
C ALA A 195 -2.63 -1.44 -2.69
N LEU A 196 -3.62 -0.55 -2.76
CA LEU A 196 -4.67 -0.39 -1.76
C LEU A 196 -5.95 -1.07 -2.22
N PHE A 197 -6.50 -1.93 -1.38
CA PHE A 197 -7.72 -2.69 -1.62
C PHE A 197 -8.77 -2.36 -0.56
N ALA A 198 -10.04 -2.46 -0.94
CA ALA A 198 -11.16 -2.25 -0.02
C ALA A 198 -11.23 -3.38 1.02
N ALA A 199 -11.20 -3.03 2.30
CA ALA A 199 -11.30 -3.95 3.43
C ALA A 199 -12.75 -4.38 3.73
N ALA A 200 -13.70 -3.53 3.34
CA ALA A 200 -15.14 -3.72 3.47
C ALA A 200 -15.84 -3.13 2.25
N ASP A 201 -17.15 -3.33 2.14
CA ASP A 201 -17.96 -2.59 1.17
C ASP A 201 -17.96 -1.11 1.54
N ILE A 202 -17.67 -0.24 0.57
CA ILE A 202 -17.57 1.21 0.76
C ILE A 202 -18.67 1.88 -0.04
N SER A 203 -19.41 2.78 0.59
CA SER A 203 -20.49 3.52 -0.05
C SER A 203 -19.98 4.71 -0.86
N ALA A 204 -20.75 5.13 -1.87
CA ALA A 204 -20.48 6.39 -2.56
C ALA A 204 -20.54 7.57 -1.57
N GLY A 205 -19.56 8.47 -1.65
CA GLY A 205 -19.39 9.60 -0.75
C GLY A 205 -18.54 9.32 0.49
N GLU A 206 -18.26 8.06 0.79
CA GLU A 206 -17.46 7.67 1.96
C GLU A 206 -15.98 8.04 1.78
N GLU A 207 -15.35 8.56 2.84
CA GLU A 207 -13.92 8.85 2.88
C GLU A 207 -13.12 7.55 2.91
N LEU A 208 -12.09 7.49 2.09
CA LEU A 208 -11.15 6.38 2.00
C LEU A 208 -9.99 6.61 2.97
N SER A 209 -9.64 5.58 3.72
CA SER A 209 -8.56 5.64 4.72
C SER A 209 -7.87 4.29 4.89
N TYR A 210 -6.59 4.33 5.27
CA TYR A 210 -5.82 3.13 5.61
C TYR A 210 -5.05 3.34 6.92
N ASP A 211 -4.55 2.27 7.51
CA ASP A 211 -3.69 2.35 8.70
C ASP A 211 -2.25 2.65 8.28
N TYR A 212 -1.73 3.80 8.67
CA TYR A 212 -0.36 4.23 8.35
C TYR A 212 0.72 3.34 8.97
N SER A 213 0.39 2.56 10.02
CA SER A 213 1.30 1.55 10.57
C SER A 213 1.44 0.30 9.69
N GLY A 214 0.66 0.20 8.61
CA GLY A 214 0.61 -0.96 7.74
C GLY A 214 -0.07 -2.19 8.37
N ARG A 215 -0.68 -2.07 9.53
CA ARG A 215 -1.45 -3.15 10.17
C ARG A 215 -2.86 -3.18 9.60
N PHE A 216 -3.34 -4.38 9.30
CA PHE A 216 -4.71 -4.55 8.78
C PHE A 216 -5.76 -4.60 9.90
N HIS A 217 -5.36 -5.06 11.08
CA HIS A 217 -6.20 -5.08 12.27
C HIS A 217 -5.42 -4.49 13.46
N ASN A 218 -5.81 -3.31 13.90
CA ASN A 218 -5.43 -2.81 15.21
C ASN A 218 -6.25 -3.59 16.26
N LEU A 219 -5.71 -4.70 16.75
CA LEU A 219 -6.28 -5.37 17.91
C LEU A 219 -6.24 -4.38 19.08
N PRO A 220 -7.39 -4.14 19.75
CA PRO A 220 -7.41 -3.35 20.96
C PRO A 220 -6.45 -3.98 21.97
N GLY A 221 -5.37 -3.29 22.33
CA GLY A 221 -4.42 -3.74 23.33
C GLY A 221 -3.00 -4.05 22.84
N THR A 222 -2.73 -4.19 21.53
CA THR A 222 -1.35 -4.38 21.04
C THR A 222 -0.54 -3.09 20.99
N SER A 223 -1.18 -1.92 21.07
CA SER A 223 -0.53 -0.61 21.25
C SER A 223 -0.12 -0.32 22.71
N ARG A 224 -0.27 -1.29 23.63
CA ARG A 224 0.14 -1.14 25.04
C ARG A 224 1.62 -1.45 25.30
N GLU A 225 2.37 -1.80 24.30
CA GLU A 225 3.80 -1.97 24.47
C GLU A 225 4.47 -0.60 24.47
N GLN A 226 4.93 -0.24 25.65
CA GLN A 226 5.68 0.94 26.06
C GLN A 226 4.85 2.24 26.10
N LYS A 227 4.58 2.70 27.34
CA LYS A 227 4.24 4.12 27.55
C LYS A 227 5.36 4.93 26.93
N PRO A 228 5.07 5.73 25.88
CA PRO A 228 6.10 6.59 25.30
C PRO A 228 6.63 7.51 26.39
N LEU A 229 7.93 7.74 26.40
CA LEU A 229 8.54 8.77 27.24
C LEU A 229 7.83 10.11 26.94
N GLU A 230 7.69 10.98 27.93
CA GLU A 230 6.95 12.26 27.78
C GLU A 230 7.44 13.11 26.61
N GLU A 231 8.72 12.99 26.25
CA GLU A 231 9.30 13.66 25.07
C GLU A 231 8.78 13.11 23.73
N GLU A 232 8.58 11.78 23.60
CA GLU A 232 8.01 11.19 22.38
C GLU A 232 6.56 11.63 22.13
N ASN A 233 5.78 11.83 23.19
CA ASN A 233 4.39 12.30 23.07
C ASN A 233 4.28 13.74 22.54
N ARG A 234 5.31 14.58 22.71
CA ARG A 234 5.33 15.94 22.17
C ARG A 234 5.53 15.99 20.67
N LEU A 235 6.10 14.94 20.07
CA LEU A 235 6.34 14.82 18.63
C LEU A 235 5.21 14.12 17.89
N ARG A 236 4.29 13.45 18.61
CA ARG A 236 3.17 12.72 17.98
C ARG A 236 2.09 13.67 17.49
N LYS A 237 1.69 13.49 16.24
CA LYS A 237 0.56 14.22 15.65
C LYS A 237 -0.77 13.61 16.12
N PRO A 238 -1.77 14.43 16.52
CA PRO A 238 -3.06 13.92 16.94
C PRO A 238 -3.80 13.23 15.79
N CYS A 239 -4.50 12.14 16.11
CA CYS A 239 -5.37 11.43 15.18
C CYS A 239 -6.78 12.00 15.25
N TYR A 240 -7.34 12.35 14.09
CA TYR A 240 -8.70 12.87 13.93
C TYR A 240 -9.57 11.93 13.08
N CYS A 241 -9.31 10.60 13.12
CA CYS A 241 -10.05 9.65 12.30
C CYS A 241 -11.54 9.53 12.69
N GLY A 242 -11.88 9.85 13.95
CA GLY A 242 -13.25 9.77 14.45
C GLY A 242 -13.74 8.34 14.67
N SER A 243 -12.89 7.32 14.53
CA SER A 243 -13.27 5.94 14.79
C SER A 243 -13.51 5.69 16.28
N ARG A 244 -14.31 4.68 16.59
CA ARG A 244 -14.63 4.29 17.97
C ARG A 244 -13.40 3.82 18.74
N MET A 245 -12.48 3.16 18.05
CA MET A 245 -11.23 2.60 18.60
C MET A 245 -10.02 3.51 18.35
N CYS A 246 -10.25 4.83 18.21
CA CYS A 246 -9.16 5.77 17.91
C CYS A 246 -8.07 5.75 18.98
N ALA A 247 -6.81 5.57 18.54
CA ALA A 247 -5.63 5.60 19.42
C ALA A 247 -5.21 7.01 19.85
N SER A 248 -5.96 8.06 19.49
CA SER A 248 -5.71 9.48 19.76
C SER A 248 -4.52 10.10 19.03
N PHE A 249 -3.54 9.33 18.64
CA PHE A 249 -2.36 9.79 17.90
C PHE A 249 -2.16 8.99 16.61
N LEU A 250 -1.52 9.61 15.62
CA LEU A 250 -1.06 8.91 14.42
C LEU A 250 0.00 7.88 14.79
N PRO A 251 0.11 6.76 14.07
CA PRO A 251 1.18 5.79 14.25
C PRO A 251 2.55 6.46 14.14
N TRP A 252 3.46 6.07 15.03
CA TRP A 252 4.83 6.54 15.06
C TRP A 252 5.76 5.33 15.00
N ASP A 253 6.62 5.28 14.01
CA ASP A 253 7.65 4.25 13.88
C ASP A 253 9.00 4.86 14.25
N SER A 254 9.46 4.62 15.47
CA SER A 254 10.76 5.13 15.96
C SER A 254 11.93 4.49 15.20
N SER A 255 11.77 3.30 14.63
CA SER A 255 12.84 2.61 13.91
C SER A 255 13.23 3.31 12.59
N ILE A 256 12.32 4.09 12.01
CA ILE A 256 12.60 4.91 10.81
C ILE A 256 13.51 6.10 11.14
N PHE A 257 13.57 6.52 12.43
CA PHE A 257 14.39 7.63 12.90
C PHE A 257 15.70 7.18 13.53
N SER A 258 15.86 5.87 13.79
CA SER A 258 17.09 5.29 14.33
C SER A 258 18.07 5.07 13.18
N THR A 259 19.27 5.63 13.27
CA THR A 259 20.39 5.25 12.41
C THR A 259 20.71 3.77 12.64
N PRO A 260 21.00 3.00 11.58
CA PRO A 260 21.45 1.62 11.71
C PRO A 260 22.75 1.50 12.49
#